data_1f08e0c3188e1dc8d12f09112871e108
#
_entry.id   1f08e0c3188e1dc8d12f09112871e108
#
_cell.length_a   1.000
_cell.length_b   1.000
_cell.length_c   1.000
_cell.angle_alpha   90.00
_cell.angle_beta   90.00
_cell.angle_gamma   90.00
#
_symmetry.space_group_name_H-M   'P 1'
#
loop_
_entity.id
_entity.type
_entity.pdbx_description
1 polymer ?
#
loop_
_entity_poly.entity_id
_entity_poly.type
_entity_poly.pdbx_seq_one_letter_code
_entity_poly.pdbx_strand_id
1 'polypeptide(L)'
;MRLLWIDLNSSYAHASLALPALHAQIMRLADAEWDVVSATANEPLGPVVEDIVRRRPDVLAATAWLFTHEALLHLLARVRALLPECVVILGGPEFLDDNEDYLRRIPWVDAVFRGEGEEMFPQWLPVWAQREQWREVPGLCYIDPLSHTYQDNGTARVTHFDRLVPPEESPFFRWDKPFVQLETTRGCFNTCAFCVSGGEKPVRSLPIEAIARRLENIRAHGIHDVRILDRTFNYNTRRACNLLRLFRTYHPHLHFHLEIHPALLDDELKSLLSDMPPGLLHLEAGIQSLHEDVLRACGRRGGLEASLDGLRYLCSLSNVVTHVDLIAGLPLYHLEQIYADVRTLAGYGAGEIQLESLKVLPGTEMRRRAQQLDLTYAPLPPYEVLQTPSIAPAGLQEALRLSRLLDGYYNAPAWQAVTRRLILEDEAFLSRFLDALTRQEVILHPLSLERRGVLLYDFCQAHYPTFSSAVTQAWIEAGLSLKKKPAEHVRTKKQTPPENWKVLQGVYKPTLRLCYLPPEALGMPGYWYGYESERQEAKPVFKAMQIDDSL
;
A
#
# COMPACT_ATOMS: atom_id res chain seq x y z
N MET A 1 24.22 -10.62 26.75
CA MET A 1 22.85 -11.01 26.36
C MET A 1 22.80 -11.16 24.84
N ARG A 2 22.20 -12.25 24.35
CA ARG A 2 21.97 -12.47 22.91
C ARG A 2 20.49 -12.17 22.60
N LEU A 3 20.26 -11.12 21.83
CA LEU A 3 18.94 -10.75 21.36
C LEU A 3 18.79 -11.17 19.91
N LEU A 4 17.78 -11.95 19.59
CA LEU A 4 17.42 -12.33 18.25
C LEU A 4 16.12 -11.64 17.82
N TRP A 5 16.18 -10.88 16.74
CA TRP A 5 14.99 -10.26 16.15
C TRP A 5 14.40 -11.14 15.05
N ILE A 6 13.10 -11.37 15.11
CA ILE A 6 12.35 -12.01 14.04
C ILE A 6 11.79 -10.89 13.14
N ASP A 7 12.35 -10.78 11.93
CA ASP A 7 11.86 -9.87 10.88
C ASP A 7 10.94 -10.65 9.92
N LEU A 8 9.68 -10.81 10.33
CA LEU A 8 8.67 -11.51 9.56
C LEU A 8 7.86 -10.53 8.70
N ASN A 9 8.01 -10.61 7.38
CA ASN A 9 7.37 -9.70 6.44
C ASN A 9 6.24 -10.38 5.65
N SER A 10 5.25 -9.60 5.18
CA SER A 10 4.16 -10.09 4.34
C SER A 10 4.60 -10.39 2.90
N SER A 11 5.67 -9.75 2.43
CA SER A 11 6.26 -9.98 1.10
C SER A 11 7.74 -9.61 1.08
N TYR A 12 8.46 -10.06 0.05
CA TYR A 12 9.87 -9.74 -0.16
C TYR A 12 10.14 -8.25 -0.48
N ALA A 13 9.15 -7.52 -0.99
CA ALA A 13 9.31 -6.11 -1.32
C ALA A 13 9.33 -5.19 -0.09
N HIS A 14 8.75 -5.63 1.02
CA HIS A 14 8.66 -4.85 2.25
C HIS A 14 9.83 -5.16 3.19
N ALA A 15 10.18 -4.15 4.00
CA ALA A 15 11.04 -4.30 5.17
C ALA A 15 10.43 -3.51 6.32
N SER A 16 10.48 -4.07 7.53
CA SER A 16 10.05 -3.35 8.74
C SER A 16 11.06 -2.25 9.09
N LEU A 17 10.56 -1.04 9.40
CA LEU A 17 11.39 0.01 10.00
C LEU A 17 11.60 -0.19 11.50
N ALA A 18 10.79 -1.01 12.18
CA ALA A 18 10.86 -1.17 13.63
C ALA A 18 12.22 -1.71 14.09
N LEU A 19 12.73 -2.76 13.43
CA LEU A 19 14.04 -3.32 13.73
C LEU A 19 15.17 -2.27 13.65
N PRO A 20 15.43 -1.62 12.49
CA PRO A 20 16.52 -0.66 12.39
C PRO A 20 16.28 0.57 13.26
N ALA A 21 15.03 1.02 13.47
CA ALA A 21 14.72 2.15 14.33
C ALA A 21 15.08 1.88 15.80
N LEU A 22 14.71 0.72 16.33
CA LEU A 22 15.05 0.32 17.70
C LEU A 22 16.55 0.06 17.85
N HIS A 23 17.14 -0.69 16.92
CA HIS A 23 18.56 -0.98 16.95
C HIS A 23 19.42 0.28 16.91
N ALA A 24 19.07 1.27 16.09
CA ALA A 24 19.79 2.54 16.01
C ALA A 24 19.90 3.26 17.37
N GLN A 25 18.87 3.14 18.25
CA GLN A 25 18.90 3.79 19.57
C GLN A 25 19.85 3.09 20.56
N ILE A 26 20.19 1.82 20.32
CA ILE A 26 20.97 1.00 21.27
C ILE A 26 22.35 0.59 20.76
N MET A 27 22.73 0.90 19.52
CA MET A 27 24.03 0.55 18.92
C MET A 27 25.24 0.89 19.79
N ARG A 28 25.09 1.87 20.68
CA ARG A 28 26.15 2.33 21.59
C ARG A 28 26.10 1.64 22.97
N LEU A 29 25.11 0.80 23.22
CA LEU A 29 25.01 0.01 24.44
C LEU A 29 25.82 -1.27 24.25
N ALA A 30 26.97 -1.36 24.92
CA ALA A 30 28.02 -2.36 24.63
C ALA A 30 27.66 -3.83 24.95
N ASP A 31 26.56 -4.11 25.66
CA ASP A 31 26.33 -5.43 26.28
C ASP A 31 25.27 -6.29 25.59
N ALA A 32 24.75 -5.88 24.44
CA ALA A 32 23.75 -6.64 23.69
C ALA A 32 24.29 -7.07 22.31
N GLU A 33 24.40 -8.36 22.10
CA GLU A 33 24.66 -8.94 20.80
C GLU A 33 23.32 -9.12 20.07
N TRP A 34 23.13 -8.38 18.98
CA TRP A 34 21.92 -8.46 18.15
C TRP A 34 22.17 -9.31 16.92
N ASP A 35 21.19 -10.17 16.66
CA ASP A 35 21.12 -10.95 15.44
C ASP A 35 19.71 -10.92 14.86
N VAL A 36 19.54 -11.29 13.60
CA VAL A 36 18.25 -11.22 12.90
C VAL A 36 17.99 -12.51 12.14
N VAL A 37 16.75 -12.99 12.23
CA VAL A 37 16.19 -14.01 11.36
C VAL A 37 15.10 -13.36 10.54
N SER A 38 15.28 -13.29 9.22
CA SER A 38 14.28 -12.74 8.28
C SER A 38 13.56 -13.87 7.55
N ALA A 39 12.23 -13.75 7.46
CA ALA A 39 11.37 -14.67 6.71
C ALA A 39 10.13 -13.94 6.17
N THR A 40 9.40 -14.59 5.27
CA THR A 40 8.06 -14.14 4.89
C THR A 40 6.99 -15.03 5.52
N ALA A 41 5.79 -14.46 5.73
CA ALA A 41 4.68 -15.19 6.35
C ALA A 41 4.24 -16.46 5.57
N ASN A 42 4.60 -16.55 4.29
CA ASN A 42 4.27 -17.68 3.42
C ASN A 42 5.35 -18.77 3.39
N GLU A 43 6.49 -18.57 4.06
CA GLU A 43 7.56 -19.55 4.11
C GLU A 43 7.26 -20.66 5.14
N PRO A 44 7.79 -21.89 4.94
CA PRO A 44 7.69 -22.93 5.94
C PRO A 44 8.36 -22.52 7.25
N LEU A 45 7.63 -22.58 8.36
CA LEU A 45 8.12 -22.16 9.67
C LEU A 45 9.20 -23.08 10.25
N GLY A 46 9.27 -24.35 9.84
CA GLY A 46 10.22 -25.33 10.37
C GLY A 46 11.70 -24.87 10.31
N PRO A 47 12.23 -24.49 9.13
CA PRO A 47 13.60 -23.99 9.00
C PRO A 47 13.87 -22.73 9.85
N VAL A 48 12.87 -21.84 9.97
CA VAL A 48 12.98 -20.61 10.79
C VAL A 48 13.10 -20.97 12.28
N VAL A 49 12.28 -21.90 12.76
CA VAL A 49 12.35 -22.42 14.14
C VAL A 49 13.71 -23.07 14.40
N GLU A 50 14.19 -23.92 13.49
CA GLU A 50 15.50 -24.58 13.60
C GLU A 50 16.64 -23.57 13.74
N ASP A 51 16.65 -22.52 12.92
CA ASP A 51 17.67 -21.47 12.96
C ASP A 51 17.64 -20.71 14.29
N ILE A 52 16.46 -20.34 14.79
CA ILE A 52 16.29 -19.69 16.09
C ILE A 52 16.82 -20.58 17.23
N VAL A 53 16.41 -21.84 17.25
CA VAL A 53 16.81 -22.79 18.29
C VAL A 53 18.32 -23.04 18.29
N ARG A 54 18.94 -23.13 17.13
CA ARG A 54 20.41 -23.27 16.98
C ARG A 54 21.16 -22.08 17.57
N ARG A 55 20.64 -20.84 17.42
CA ARG A 55 21.27 -19.62 17.93
C ARG A 55 21.10 -19.45 19.45
N ARG A 56 20.12 -20.11 20.07
CA ARG A 56 19.85 -20.07 21.52
C ARG A 56 19.81 -18.64 22.08
N PRO A 57 18.90 -17.76 21.62
CA PRO A 57 18.79 -16.40 22.14
C PRO A 57 18.35 -16.39 23.60
N ASP A 58 18.83 -15.38 24.36
CA ASP A 58 18.31 -15.07 25.70
C ASP A 58 16.97 -14.33 25.58
N VAL A 59 16.87 -13.45 24.56
CA VAL A 59 15.68 -12.66 24.24
C VAL A 59 15.31 -12.83 22.77
N LEU A 60 14.03 -13.06 22.52
CA LEU A 60 13.42 -13.08 21.20
C LEU A 60 12.47 -11.89 21.06
N ALA A 61 12.71 -11.02 20.09
CA ALA A 61 11.90 -9.84 19.85
C ALA A 61 11.31 -9.84 18.45
N ALA A 62 10.10 -9.29 18.28
CA ALA A 62 9.46 -9.14 16.98
C ALA A 62 8.44 -8.00 16.98
N THR A 63 8.09 -7.54 15.77
CA THR A 63 6.93 -6.67 15.54
C THR A 63 5.76 -7.51 15.06
N ALA A 64 4.61 -7.39 15.73
CA ALA A 64 3.37 -8.00 15.31
C ALA A 64 2.62 -7.07 14.34
N TRP A 65 2.57 -7.49 13.09
CA TRP A 65 1.85 -6.81 12.01
C TRP A 65 0.58 -7.55 11.65
N LEU A 66 -0.43 -6.84 11.26
CA LEU A 66 -1.75 -7.34 10.89
C LEU A 66 -1.73 -8.64 10.03
N PHE A 67 -0.88 -8.69 9.01
CA PHE A 67 -0.83 -9.80 8.05
C PHE A 67 0.21 -10.88 8.39
N THR A 68 1.03 -10.68 9.42
CA THR A 68 2.07 -11.64 9.82
C THR A 68 1.84 -12.19 11.21
N HIS A 69 0.90 -11.63 11.98
CA HIS A 69 0.66 -11.93 13.38
C HIS A 69 0.38 -13.42 13.62
N GLU A 70 -0.51 -14.02 12.85
CA GLU A 70 -0.86 -15.44 13.00
C GLU A 70 0.35 -16.35 12.76
N ALA A 71 1.10 -16.12 11.69
CA ALA A 71 2.32 -16.87 11.40
C ALA A 71 3.38 -16.68 12.50
N LEU A 72 3.51 -15.46 13.02
CA LEU A 72 4.39 -15.14 14.15
C LEU A 72 4.00 -15.95 15.40
N LEU A 73 2.73 -15.99 15.77
CA LEU A 73 2.27 -16.77 16.92
C LEU A 73 2.55 -18.27 16.77
N HIS A 74 2.31 -18.83 15.59
CA HIS A 74 2.63 -20.23 15.31
C HIS A 74 4.13 -20.52 15.39
N LEU A 75 4.97 -19.58 15.00
CA LEU A 75 6.42 -19.70 15.13
C LEU A 75 6.85 -19.64 16.60
N LEU A 76 6.38 -18.63 17.34
CA LEU A 76 6.72 -18.41 18.75
C LEU A 76 6.28 -19.57 19.65
N ALA A 77 5.11 -20.16 19.42
CA ALA A 77 4.64 -21.33 20.18
C ALA A 77 5.63 -22.52 20.05
N ARG A 78 6.17 -22.77 18.85
CA ARG A 78 7.17 -23.81 18.61
C ARG A 78 8.50 -23.48 19.27
N VAL A 79 8.93 -22.25 19.17
CA VAL A 79 10.19 -21.79 19.79
C VAL A 79 10.11 -21.89 21.31
N ARG A 80 9.00 -21.45 21.93
CA ARG A 80 8.78 -21.57 23.38
C ARG A 80 8.84 -23.00 23.86
N ALA A 81 8.27 -23.97 23.12
CA ALA A 81 8.32 -25.39 23.46
C ALA A 81 9.75 -25.95 23.47
N LEU A 82 10.65 -25.41 22.63
CA LEU A 82 12.04 -25.85 22.49
C LEU A 82 13.02 -25.05 23.35
N LEU A 83 12.71 -23.80 23.63
CA LEU A 83 13.50 -22.84 24.42
C LEU A 83 12.63 -22.21 25.52
N PRO A 84 12.25 -22.94 26.59
CA PRO A 84 11.31 -22.46 27.60
C PRO A 84 11.82 -21.23 28.37
N GLU A 85 13.14 -21.07 28.51
CA GLU A 85 13.76 -19.96 29.24
C GLU A 85 13.97 -18.69 28.42
N CYS A 86 13.77 -18.74 27.11
CA CYS A 86 13.94 -17.58 26.24
C CYS A 86 12.84 -16.54 26.50
N VAL A 87 13.20 -15.29 26.81
CA VAL A 87 12.23 -14.21 27.01
C VAL A 87 11.70 -13.75 25.66
N VAL A 88 10.38 -13.78 25.48
CA VAL A 88 9.71 -13.34 24.24
C VAL A 88 9.00 -12.02 24.47
N ILE A 89 9.39 -11.01 23.69
CA ILE A 89 8.82 -9.67 23.76
C ILE A 89 8.35 -9.21 22.37
N LEU A 90 7.14 -8.68 22.32
CA LEU A 90 6.55 -8.19 21.07
C LEU A 90 6.25 -6.69 21.15
N GLY A 91 6.22 -6.06 20.00
CA GLY A 91 5.73 -4.69 19.81
C GLY A 91 4.91 -4.58 18.54
N GLY A 92 4.47 -3.37 18.22
CA GLY A 92 3.77 -3.09 16.98
C GLY A 92 2.29 -2.73 17.17
N PRO A 93 1.59 -2.43 16.05
CA PRO A 93 0.24 -1.88 16.08
C PRO A 93 -0.82 -2.81 16.67
N GLU A 94 -0.53 -4.10 16.79
CA GLU A 94 -1.42 -5.09 17.40
C GLU A 94 -1.69 -4.80 18.90
N PHE A 95 -0.77 -4.12 19.57
CA PHE A 95 -0.80 -3.92 21.04
C PHE A 95 -1.25 -2.51 21.47
N LEU A 96 -1.94 -1.76 20.62
CA LEU A 96 -2.37 -0.40 20.90
C LEU A 96 -3.59 -0.29 21.83
N ASP A 97 -4.21 -1.41 22.20
CA ASP A 97 -5.34 -1.50 23.13
C ASP A 97 -4.94 -2.20 24.44
N ASP A 98 -5.93 -2.61 25.25
CA ASP A 98 -5.71 -3.47 26.41
C ASP A 98 -5.15 -4.83 25.96
N ASN A 99 -4.08 -5.30 26.64
CA ASN A 99 -3.37 -6.51 26.26
C ASN A 99 -3.56 -7.66 27.27
N GLU A 100 -4.42 -7.51 28.30
CA GLU A 100 -4.61 -8.53 29.32
C GLU A 100 -5.09 -9.86 28.73
N ASP A 101 -6.19 -9.83 27.99
CA ASP A 101 -6.75 -11.02 27.34
C ASP A 101 -5.78 -11.67 26.36
N TYR A 102 -5.01 -10.85 25.64
CA TYR A 102 -3.99 -11.34 24.71
C TYR A 102 -2.90 -12.14 25.46
N LEU A 103 -2.29 -11.55 26.48
CA LEU A 103 -1.21 -12.17 27.24
C LEU A 103 -1.67 -13.42 28.01
N ARG A 104 -2.92 -13.44 28.51
CA ARG A 104 -3.49 -14.62 29.17
C ARG A 104 -3.72 -15.78 28.21
N ARG A 105 -4.12 -15.50 26.96
CA ARG A 105 -4.36 -16.53 25.92
C ARG A 105 -3.07 -17.00 25.26
N ILE A 106 -2.01 -16.19 25.27
CA ILE A 106 -0.75 -16.42 24.55
C ILE A 106 0.42 -16.51 25.56
N PRO A 107 0.47 -17.55 26.44
CA PRO A 107 1.42 -17.62 27.53
C PRO A 107 2.88 -17.84 27.11
N TRP A 108 3.13 -17.99 25.81
CA TRP A 108 4.48 -18.06 25.24
C TRP A 108 5.04 -16.68 24.86
N VAL A 109 4.31 -15.59 25.12
CA VAL A 109 4.79 -14.21 25.06
C VAL A 109 4.88 -13.67 26.47
N ASP A 110 6.07 -13.19 26.88
CA ASP A 110 6.33 -12.71 28.24
C ASP A 110 5.83 -11.28 28.46
N ALA A 111 5.99 -10.42 27.43
CA ALA A 111 5.55 -9.03 27.49
C ALA A 111 5.30 -8.45 26.10
N VAL A 112 4.52 -7.37 26.06
CA VAL A 112 4.30 -6.58 24.86
C VAL A 112 4.56 -5.09 25.13
N PHE A 113 5.12 -4.40 24.14
CA PHE A 113 5.23 -2.93 24.15
C PHE A 113 4.00 -2.31 23.49
N ARG A 114 3.35 -1.41 24.21
CA ARG A 114 2.25 -0.58 23.69
C ARG A 114 2.74 0.82 23.36
N GLY A 115 2.67 1.19 22.09
CA GLY A 115 3.09 2.49 21.58
C GLY A 115 4.46 2.49 20.92
N GLU A 116 5.22 3.58 21.09
CA GLU A 116 6.50 3.82 20.41
C GLU A 116 7.67 3.30 21.25
N GLY A 117 8.49 2.46 20.66
CA GLY A 117 9.51 1.71 21.41
C GLY A 117 10.89 2.39 21.48
N GLU A 118 11.18 3.41 20.67
CA GLU A 118 12.54 3.90 20.47
C GLU A 118 13.19 4.49 21.72
N GLU A 119 12.44 5.14 22.61
CA GLU A 119 12.94 5.62 23.89
C GLU A 119 12.80 4.60 25.03
N MET A 120 11.86 3.66 24.92
CA MET A 120 11.51 2.73 26.00
C MET A 120 12.23 1.40 25.90
N PHE A 121 12.47 0.88 24.71
CA PHE A 121 13.22 -0.36 24.52
C PHE A 121 14.66 -0.27 25.06
N PRO A 122 15.40 0.85 24.86
CA PRO A 122 16.69 1.07 25.52
C PRO A 122 16.64 1.07 27.05
N GLN A 123 15.51 1.44 27.66
CA GLN A 123 15.33 1.40 29.13
C GLN A 123 15.03 -0.02 29.61
N TRP A 124 14.28 -0.80 28.86
CA TRP A 124 13.97 -2.19 29.19
C TRP A 124 15.19 -3.11 29.02
N LEU A 125 16.00 -2.89 28.02
CA LEU A 125 17.08 -3.79 27.64
C LEU A 125 18.08 -4.09 28.77
N PRO A 126 18.53 -3.13 29.61
CA PRO A 126 19.42 -3.42 30.74
C PRO A 126 18.76 -4.24 31.85
N VAL A 127 17.44 -4.20 31.95
CA VAL A 127 16.66 -4.85 33.02
C VAL A 127 15.87 -6.07 32.54
N TRP A 128 16.16 -6.58 31.33
CA TRP A 128 15.42 -7.66 30.69
C TRP A 128 15.25 -8.91 31.56
N ALA A 129 16.26 -9.25 32.39
CA ALA A 129 16.27 -10.40 33.29
C ALA A 129 15.73 -10.08 34.71
N GLN A 130 15.51 -8.81 35.04
CA GLN A 130 15.07 -8.31 36.34
C GLN A 130 13.59 -7.93 36.26
N ARG A 131 12.72 -8.93 36.31
CA ARG A 131 11.27 -8.72 36.05
C ARG A 131 10.61 -7.78 37.07
N GLU A 132 11.13 -7.63 38.26
CA GLU A 132 10.68 -6.67 39.26
C GLU A 132 10.85 -5.21 38.85
N GLN A 133 11.80 -4.92 37.92
CA GLN A 133 12.04 -3.57 37.38
C GLN A 133 11.18 -3.26 36.15
N TRP A 134 10.50 -4.28 35.57
CA TRP A 134 9.66 -4.07 34.40
C TRP A 134 8.50 -3.10 34.64
N ARG A 135 8.05 -2.99 35.89
CA ARG A 135 7.00 -2.04 36.30
C ARG A 135 7.37 -0.58 36.06
N GLU A 136 8.65 -0.27 35.94
CA GLU A 136 9.17 1.08 35.76
C GLU A 136 9.34 1.45 34.27
N VAL A 137 9.18 0.48 33.35
CA VAL A 137 9.35 0.70 31.90
C VAL A 137 8.02 1.11 31.27
N PRO A 138 7.88 2.37 30.83
CA PRO A 138 6.63 2.86 30.24
C PRO A 138 6.25 2.04 28.97
N GLY A 139 4.96 1.81 28.81
CA GLY A 139 4.42 1.08 27.66
C GLY A 139 4.58 -0.43 27.70
N LEU A 140 5.30 -1.00 28.71
CA LEU A 140 5.43 -2.43 28.84
C LEU A 140 4.18 -3.02 29.52
N CYS A 141 3.57 -4.03 28.88
CA CYS A 141 2.43 -4.78 29.41
C CYS A 141 2.81 -6.24 29.56
N TYR A 142 2.54 -6.85 30.72
CA TYR A 142 2.91 -8.24 31.00
C TYR A 142 2.05 -8.84 32.11
N ILE A 143 2.05 -10.17 32.22
CA ILE A 143 1.52 -10.87 33.39
C ILE A 143 2.68 -11.13 34.38
N ASP A 144 2.56 -10.58 35.61
CA ASP A 144 3.56 -10.82 36.64
C ASP A 144 3.59 -12.33 37.01
N PRO A 145 4.75 -13.00 36.90
CA PRO A 145 4.82 -14.46 37.07
C PRO A 145 4.60 -14.92 38.51
N LEU A 146 4.76 -14.05 39.51
CA LEU A 146 4.59 -14.38 40.91
C LEU A 146 3.15 -14.15 41.38
N SER A 147 2.59 -13.00 41.06
CA SER A 147 1.24 -12.61 41.50
C SER A 147 0.15 -13.01 40.50
N HIS A 148 0.50 -13.40 39.28
CA HIS A 148 -0.42 -13.65 38.14
C HIS A 148 -1.34 -12.46 37.82
N THR A 149 -0.95 -11.27 38.23
CA THR A 149 -1.68 -10.03 37.92
C THR A 149 -1.17 -9.41 36.63
N TYR A 150 -2.09 -8.84 35.86
CA TYR A 150 -1.73 -8.04 34.69
C TYR A 150 -1.13 -6.69 35.12
N GLN A 151 -0.01 -6.35 34.55
CA GLN A 151 0.67 -5.07 34.71
C GLN A 151 0.56 -4.26 33.44
N ASP A 152 0.00 -3.08 33.54
CA ASP A 152 -0.17 -2.12 32.44
C ASP A 152 0.59 -0.84 32.75
N ASN A 153 1.73 -0.64 32.10
CA ASN A 153 2.56 0.57 32.28
C ASN A 153 2.17 1.70 31.31
N GLY A 154 0.95 1.73 30.82
CA GLY A 154 0.44 2.79 29.95
C GLY A 154 0.84 2.65 28.48
N THR A 155 0.88 3.78 27.77
CA THR A 155 1.27 3.84 26.35
C THR A 155 2.53 4.66 26.20
N ALA A 156 3.57 4.06 25.64
CA ALA A 156 4.84 4.74 25.38
C ALA A 156 4.70 5.70 24.18
N ARG A 157 5.33 6.87 24.31
CA ARG A 157 5.45 7.85 23.23
C ARG A 157 6.84 8.45 23.22
N VAL A 158 7.41 8.58 22.03
CA VAL A 158 8.67 9.27 21.82
C VAL A 158 8.49 10.74 22.14
N THR A 159 9.32 11.27 23.04
CA THR A 159 9.25 12.66 23.50
C THR A 159 10.04 13.59 22.58
N HIS A 160 11.19 13.11 22.11
CA HIS A 160 12.14 13.87 21.30
C HIS A 160 12.37 13.21 19.94
N PHE A 161 11.33 13.24 19.08
CA PHE A 161 11.38 12.62 17.75
C PHE A 161 12.57 13.12 16.90
N ASP A 162 12.93 14.39 17.04
CA ASP A 162 14.05 15.04 16.36
C ASP A 162 15.44 14.61 16.85
N ARG A 163 15.51 13.92 18.00
CA ARG A 163 16.77 13.43 18.60
C ARG A 163 17.02 11.94 18.38
N LEU A 164 16.05 11.24 17.83
CA LEU A 164 16.25 9.83 17.51
C LEU A 164 17.38 9.66 16.48
N VAL A 165 18.17 8.61 16.69
CA VAL A 165 19.17 8.21 15.69
C VAL A 165 18.41 7.65 14.48
N PRO A 166 18.72 8.10 13.26
CA PRO A 166 18.03 7.63 12.06
C PRO A 166 18.14 6.10 11.85
N PRO A 167 17.07 5.43 11.44
CA PRO A 167 17.11 3.99 11.17
C PRO A 167 18.19 3.57 10.16
N GLU A 168 18.51 4.46 9.22
CA GLU A 168 19.53 4.26 8.18
C GLU A 168 20.95 4.10 8.73
N GLU A 169 21.21 4.45 9.98
CA GLU A 169 22.49 4.22 10.66
C GLU A 169 22.63 2.78 11.17
N SER A 170 21.54 2.03 11.26
CA SER A 170 21.57 0.63 11.66
C SER A 170 22.07 -0.27 10.52
N PRO A 171 22.96 -1.24 10.78
CA PRO A 171 23.36 -2.24 9.80
C PRO A 171 22.22 -3.15 9.35
N PHE A 172 21.09 -3.15 10.06
CA PHE A 172 19.89 -3.90 9.70
C PHE A 172 18.93 -3.11 8.80
N PHE A 173 19.27 -1.88 8.42
CA PHE A 173 18.49 -1.15 7.43
C PHE A 173 18.65 -1.79 6.05
N ARG A 174 17.54 -2.03 5.36
CA ARG A 174 17.50 -2.83 4.14
C ARG A 174 17.60 -1.94 2.89
N TRP A 175 18.82 -1.72 2.44
CA TRP A 175 19.15 -1.00 1.20
C TRP A 175 18.92 -1.81 -0.09
N ASP A 176 18.67 -3.12 0.04
CA ASP A 176 18.42 -4.05 -1.07
C ASP A 176 16.94 -4.08 -1.53
N LYS A 177 16.09 -3.27 -0.94
CA LYS A 177 14.66 -3.22 -1.29
C LYS A 177 14.38 -2.23 -2.42
N PRO A 178 13.29 -2.44 -3.20
CA PRO A 178 12.95 -1.57 -4.33
C PRO A 178 12.60 -0.14 -3.90
N PHE A 179 12.22 0.06 -2.65
CA PHE A 179 11.94 1.37 -2.06
C PHE A 179 12.36 1.41 -0.60
N VAL A 180 12.54 2.60 -0.08
CA VAL A 180 12.72 2.85 1.35
C VAL A 180 11.57 3.68 1.92
N GLN A 181 11.38 3.56 3.21
CA GLN A 181 10.38 4.30 3.97
C GLN A 181 11.07 5.42 4.77
N LEU A 182 10.49 6.62 4.76
CA LEU A 182 11.01 7.80 5.46
C LEU A 182 9.88 8.49 6.20
N GLU A 183 9.99 8.60 7.53
CA GLU A 183 9.12 9.47 8.32
C GLU A 183 9.68 10.89 8.32
N THR A 184 8.84 11.88 8.01
CA THR A 184 9.15 13.30 8.24
C THR A 184 8.33 13.87 9.38
N THR A 185 7.18 13.24 9.66
CA THR A 185 6.29 13.56 10.78
C THR A 185 5.74 12.31 11.43
N ARG A 186 5.32 12.42 12.70
CA ARG A 186 4.65 11.37 13.46
C ARG A 186 3.42 11.94 14.18
N GLY A 187 2.29 11.23 14.10
CA GLY A 187 0.98 11.67 14.57
C GLY A 187 0.09 12.22 13.44
N CYS A 188 -1.17 12.50 13.76
CA CYS A 188 -2.15 13.02 12.81
C CYS A 188 -3.08 14.05 13.47
N PHE A 189 -3.40 15.13 12.74
CA PHE A 189 -4.36 16.15 13.21
C PHE A 189 -5.81 15.68 13.14
N ASN A 190 -6.10 14.70 12.26
CA ASN A 190 -7.43 14.16 12.04
C ASN A 190 -7.83 13.15 13.14
N THR A 191 -9.13 12.88 13.28
CA THR A 191 -9.70 12.03 14.33
C THR A 191 -10.51 10.87 13.75
N CYS A 192 -10.05 10.32 12.61
CA CYS A 192 -10.73 9.23 11.94
C CYS A 192 -10.83 8.01 12.87
N ALA A 193 -12.05 7.57 13.17
CA ALA A 193 -12.34 6.51 14.14
C ALA A 193 -11.73 5.15 13.75
N PHE A 194 -11.52 4.89 12.48
CA PHE A 194 -10.94 3.64 11.96
C PHE A 194 -9.40 3.63 11.95
N CYS A 195 -8.75 4.78 12.14
CA CYS A 195 -7.31 4.91 11.97
C CYS A 195 -6.57 4.78 13.31
N VAL A 196 -5.51 3.97 13.34
CA VAL A 196 -4.65 3.82 14.53
C VAL A 196 -3.93 5.11 14.94
N SER A 197 -3.71 6.04 13.99
CA SER A 197 -3.15 7.37 14.25
C SER A 197 -4.22 8.45 14.47
N GLY A 198 -5.50 8.07 14.53
CA GLY A 198 -6.62 8.99 14.73
C GLY A 198 -6.52 9.73 16.06
N GLY A 199 -6.38 11.07 16.00
CA GLY A 199 -6.27 11.91 17.20
C GLY A 199 -4.93 11.89 17.89
N GLU A 200 -3.89 11.35 17.29
CA GLU A 200 -2.53 11.33 17.84
C GLU A 200 -1.88 12.73 17.75
N LYS A 201 -1.99 13.49 18.83
CA LYS A 201 -1.53 14.87 18.93
C LYS A 201 -0.51 15.06 20.07
N PRO A 202 0.40 16.05 19.94
CA PRO A 202 0.67 16.90 18.77
C PRO A 202 1.35 16.12 17.65
N VAL A 203 1.24 16.60 16.40
CA VAL A 203 2.09 16.12 15.29
C VAL A 203 3.52 16.58 15.56
N ARG A 204 4.45 15.63 15.62
CA ARG A 204 5.89 15.86 15.81
C ARG A 204 6.58 15.83 14.46
N SER A 205 7.55 16.69 14.23
CA SER A 205 8.17 16.86 12.91
C SER A 205 9.68 16.88 13.00
N LEU A 206 10.35 16.25 12.05
CA LEU A 206 11.80 16.38 11.89
C LEU A 206 12.16 17.75 11.29
N PRO A 207 13.32 18.34 11.64
CA PRO A 207 13.87 19.48 10.92
C PRO A 207 14.11 19.16 9.44
N ILE A 208 13.90 20.14 8.55
CA ILE A 208 14.06 19.94 7.10
C ILE A 208 15.51 19.56 6.77
N GLU A 209 16.48 20.11 7.48
CA GLU A 209 17.90 19.82 7.33
C GLU A 209 18.23 18.36 7.69
N ALA A 210 17.53 17.79 8.68
CA ALA A 210 17.68 16.38 9.02
C ALA A 210 17.12 15.48 7.89
N ILE A 211 15.97 15.85 7.33
CA ILE A 211 15.37 15.15 6.19
C ILE A 211 16.31 15.23 4.97
N ALA A 212 16.87 16.40 4.66
CA ALA A 212 17.79 16.57 3.56
C ALA A 212 19.02 15.65 3.68
N ARG A 213 19.61 15.54 4.89
CA ARG A 213 20.74 14.59 5.12
C ARG A 213 20.34 13.13 4.91
N ARG A 214 19.14 12.72 5.35
CA ARG A 214 18.63 11.36 5.14
C ARG A 214 18.39 11.08 3.65
N LEU A 215 17.81 12.02 2.91
CA LEU A 215 17.60 11.88 1.46
C LEU A 215 18.91 11.78 0.68
N GLU A 216 19.94 12.54 1.09
CA GLU A 216 21.27 12.43 0.49
C GLU A 216 21.90 11.05 0.74
N ASN A 217 21.75 10.52 1.95
CA ASN A 217 22.19 9.16 2.27
C ASN A 217 21.42 8.10 1.43
N ILE A 218 20.10 8.22 1.30
CA ILE A 218 19.26 7.34 0.48
C ILE A 218 19.70 7.38 -0.98
N ARG A 219 19.91 8.56 -1.54
CA ARG A 219 20.41 8.75 -2.90
C ARG A 219 21.79 8.11 -3.10
N ALA A 220 22.71 8.27 -2.13
CA ALA A 220 24.05 7.71 -2.19
C ALA A 220 24.06 6.16 -2.20
N HIS A 221 23.04 5.51 -1.66
CA HIS A 221 22.84 4.06 -1.73
C HIS A 221 22.15 3.57 -3.01
N GLY A 222 21.86 4.47 -3.96
CA GLY A 222 21.25 4.10 -5.25
C GLY A 222 19.77 3.74 -5.19
N ILE A 223 19.08 4.12 -4.12
CA ILE A 223 17.62 3.98 -4.03
C ILE A 223 16.97 5.08 -4.87
N HIS A 224 15.89 4.74 -5.57
CA HIS A 224 15.13 5.67 -6.40
C HIS A 224 13.75 6.01 -5.81
N ASP A 225 13.09 5.08 -5.12
CA ASP A 225 11.74 5.24 -4.62
C ASP A 225 11.72 5.44 -3.11
N VAL A 226 11.11 6.54 -2.65
CA VAL A 226 10.99 6.92 -1.24
C VAL A 226 9.50 7.05 -0.89
N ARG A 227 9.02 6.22 0.04
CA ARG A 227 7.67 6.33 0.59
C ARG A 227 7.72 7.14 1.87
N ILE A 228 7.10 8.32 1.85
CA ILE A 228 6.95 9.17 3.02
C ILE A 228 5.79 8.61 3.87
N LEU A 229 6.08 8.27 5.13
CA LEU A 229 5.10 7.63 6.03
C LEU A 229 4.23 8.63 6.81
N ASP A 230 4.30 9.90 6.49
CA ASP A 230 3.51 10.94 7.13
C ASP A 230 2.02 10.70 6.89
N ARG A 231 1.23 10.58 7.96
CA ARG A 231 -0.22 10.30 7.87
C ARG A 231 -1.04 11.40 7.18
N THR A 232 -0.47 12.56 7.04
CA THR A 232 -0.98 13.67 6.22
C THR A 232 0.19 14.59 5.94
N PHE A 233 0.79 14.44 4.78
CA PHE A 233 1.96 15.21 4.37
C PHE A 233 1.72 16.73 4.45
N ASN A 234 0.54 17.18 4.02
CA ASN A 234 0.19 18.60 3.95
C ASN A 234 -0.61 19.12 5.17
N TYR A 235 -0.50 18.46 6.35
CA TYR A 235 -1.15 18.97 7.57
C TYR A 235 -0.74 20.39 7.93
N ASN A 236 0.46 20.80 7.51
CA ASN A 236 1.00 22.15 7.58
C ASN A 236 1.50 22.52 6.18
N THR A 237 0.74 23.35 5.48
CA THR A 237 0.99 23.70 4.06
C THR A 237 2.35 24.37 3.86
N ARG A 238 2.77 25.29 4.75
CA ARG A 238 4.09 25.93 4.68
C ARG A 238 5.23 24.90 4.74
N ARG A 239 5.13 23.94 5.65
CA ARG A 239 6.10 22.84 5.75
C ARG A 239 6.08 21.97 4.49
N ALA A 240 4.90 21.60 4.02
CA ALA A 240 4.72 20.80 2.80
C ALA A 240 5.37 21.49 1.58
N CYS A 241 5.15 22.80 1.40
CA CYS A 241 5.80 23.58 0.34
C CYS A 241 7.33 23.56 0.45
N ASN A 242 7.88 23.68 1.65
CA ASN A 242 9.33 23.61 1.85
C ASN A 242 9.90 22.22 1.54
N LEU A 243 9.20 21.15 1.92
CA LEU A 243 9.60 19.77 1.59
C LEU A 243 9.48 19.50 0.09
N LEU A 244 8.43 19.96 -0.58
CA LEU A 244 8.30 19.80 -2.04
C LEU A 244 9.42 20.53 -2.79
N ARG A 245 9.82 21.74 -2.35
CA ARG A 245 10.99 22.43 -2.92
C ARG A 245 12.28 21.62 -2.72
N LEU A 246 12.45 21.01 -1.55
CA LEU A 246 13.57 20.11 -1.27
C LEU A 246 13.51 18.87 -2.20
N PHE A 247 12.37 18.19 -2.29
CA PHE A 247 12.21 16.97 -3.11
C PHE A 247 12.50 17.24 -4.60
N ARG A 248 12.09 18.41 -5.11
CA ARG A 248 12.39 18.84 -6.48
C ARG A 248 13.90 18.85 -6.78
N THR A 249 14.76 19.13 -5.81
CA THR A 249 16.22 19.16 -6.01
C THR A 249 16.82 17.78 -6.25
N TYR A 250 16.07 16.69 -5.94
CA TYR A 250 16.50 15.31 -6.15
C TYR A 250 16.03 14.70 -7.48
N HIS A 251 15.24 15.43 -8.27
CA HIS A 251 14.86 14.96 -9.61
C HIS A 251 16.08 14.91 -10.55
N PRO A 252 16.25 13.89 -11.41
CA PRO A 252 15.39 12.71 -11.63
C PRO A 252 15.77 11.47 -10.77
N HIS A 253 16.55 11.64 -9.73
CA HIS A 253 17.16 10.52 -8.98
C HIS A 253 16.21 9.87 -7.97
N LEU A 254 15.32 10.65 -7.35
CA LEU A 254 14.36 10.14 -6.37
C LEU A 254 12.93 10.40 -6.83
N HIS A 255 12.03 9.46 -6.52
CA HIS A 255 10.59 9.55 -6.66
C HIS A 255 9.96 9.46 -5.28
N PHE A 256 8.89 10.21 -5.02
CA PHE A 256 8.28 10.29 -3.70
C PHE A 256 6.81 9.89 -3.74
N HIS A 257 6.43 8.97 -2.86
CA HIS A 257 5.04 8.63 -2.57
C HIS A 257 4.61 9.39 -1.31
N LEU A 258 3.51 10.15 -1.37
CA LEU A 258 3.02 11.04 -0.30
C LEU A 258 1.54 10.81 -0.03
N GLU A 259 1.15 10.67 1.24
CA GLU A 259 -0.26 10.72 1.66
C GLU A 259 -0.70 12.18 1.84
N ILE A 260 -1.67 12.65 1.06
CA ILE A 260 -2.13 14.04 1.04
C ILE A 260 -3.62 14.16 1.42
N HIS A 261 -3.98 15.20 2.18
CA HIS A 261 -5.38 15.50 2.46
C HIS A 261 -5.90 16.54 1.45
N PRO A 262 -6.84 16.19 0.56
CA PRO A 262 -7.24 17.06 -0.54
C PRO A 262 -7.89 18.37 -0.09
N ALA A 263 -8.58 18.42 1.07
CA ALA A 263 -9.15 19.66 1.60
C ALA A 263 -8.12 20.69 2.10
N LEU A 264 -6.83 20.33 2.20
CA LEU A 264 -5.77 21.20 2.74
C LEU A 264 -4.84 21.75 1.63
N LEU A 265 -5.38 21.97 0.44
CA LEU A 265 -4.64 22.53 -0.69
C LEU A 265 -4.92 24.03 -0.79
N ASP A 266 -3.97 24.86 -0.35
CA ASP A 266 -3.98 26.29 -0.63
C ASP A 266 -3.37 26.62 -2.01
N ASP A 267 -3.45 27.87 -2.42
CA ASP A 267 -3.01 28.30 -3.76
C ASP A 267 -1.49 28.14 -3.96
N GLU A 268 -0.68 28.32 -2.88
CA GLU A 268 0.77 28.13 -2.95
C GLU A 268 1.11 26.65 -3.19
N LEU A 269 0.47 25.75 -2.46
CA LEU A 269 0.68 24.32 -2.59
C LEU A 269 0.19 23.81 -3.95
N LYS A 270 -0.98 24.28 -4.42
CA LYS A 270 -1.49 23.97 -5.76
C LYS A 270 -0.51 24.41 -6.85
N SER A 271 -0.06 25.67 -6.82
CA SER A 271 0.92 26.18 -7.78
C SER A 271 2.20 25.33 -7.78
N LEU A 272 2.70 24.98 -6.60
CA LEU A 272 3.93 24.20 -6.49
C LEU A 272 3.74 22.76 -7.03
N LEU A 273 2.61 22.11 -6.78
CA LEU A 273 2.31 20.77 -7.28
C LEU A 273 2.21 20.75 -8.82
N SER A 274 1.62 21.81 -9.44
CA SER A 274 1.56 21.92 -10.90
C SER A 274 2.92 22.11 -11.56
N ASP A 275 3.90 22.67 -10.84
CA ASP A 275 5.27 22.92 -11.31
C ASP A 275 6.23 21.76 -11.05
N MET A 276 5.78 20.67 -10.42
CA MET A 276 6.65 19.53 -10.15
C MET A 276 7.02 18.79 -11.43
N PRO A 277 8.26 18.29 -11.54
CA PRO A 277 8.68 17.48 -12.67
C PRO A 277 7.81 16.21 -12.79
N PRO A 278 7.44 15.79 -14.01
CA PRO A 278 6.72 14.54 -14.23
C PRO A 278 7.45 13.34 -13.63
N GLY A 279 6.70 12.45 -12.96
CA GLY A 279 7.23 11.24 -12.32
C GLY A 279 7.93 11.46 -10.98
N LEU A 280 8.08 12.70 -10.51
CA LEU A 280 8.67 12.96 -9.19
C LEU A 280 7.73 12.54 -8.05
N LEU A 281 6.43 12.76 -8.20
CA LEU A 281 5.44 12.55 -7.15
C LEU A 281 4.38 11.52 -7.53
N HIS A 282 4.07 10.64 -6.58
CA HIS A 282 2.87 9.83 -6.53
C HIS A 282 2.08 10.29 -5.30
N LEU A 283 0.84 10.77 -5.48
CA LEU A 283 0.03 11.36 -4.41
C LEU A 283 -1.13 10.43 -4.07
N GLU A 284 -1.15 9.93 -2.84
CA GLU A 284 -2.26 9.15 -2.28
C GLU A 284 -3.21 10.09 -1.54
N ALA A 285 -4.45 10.14 -2.01
CA ALA A 285 -5.50 10.99 -1.46
C ALA A 285 -6.60 10.14 -0.83
N GLY A 286 -6.47 9.88 0.46
CA GLY A 286 -7.49 9.14 1.20
C GLY A 286 -8.76 9.99 1.35
N ILE A 287 -9.81 9.77 0.55
CA ILE A 287 -11.12 10.41 0.71
C ILE A 287 -12.07 9.54 1.55
N GLN A 288 -11.99 8.24 1.41
CA GLN A 288 -12.67 7.13 2.09
C GLN A 288 -14.14 6.95 1.66
N SER A 289 -14.87 8.01 1.37
CA SER A 289 -16.23 8.06 0.83
C SER A 289 -16.53 9.46 0.30
N LEU A 290 -17.44 9.58 -0.65
CA LEU A 290 -17.94 10.87 -1.16
C LEU A 290 -19.27 11.29 -0.49
N HIS A 291 -19.55 10.78 0.72
CA HIS A 291 -20.77 11.05 1.48
C HIS A 291 -20.45 11.68 2.83
N GLU A 292 -20.98 12.88 3.08
CA GLU A 292 -20.70 13.69 4.29
C GLU A 292 -21.14 12.99 5.58
N ASP A 293 -22.27 12.29 5.58
CA ASP A 293 -22.78 11.53 6.72
C ASP A 293 -21.86 10.35 7.09
N VAL A 294 -21.33 9.63 6.10
CA VAL A 294 -20.33 8.56 6.28
C VAL A 294 -19.05 9.12 6.90
N LEU A 295 -18.51 10.20 6.34
CA LEU A 295 -17.28 10.83 6.84
C LEU A 295 -17.46 11.35 8.26
N ARG A 296 -18.61 11.96 8.55
CA ARG A 296 -18.95 12.47 9.90
C ARG A 296 -19.10 11.33 10.90
N ALA A 297 -19.74 10.22 10.53
CA ALA A 297 -19.88 9.04 11.39
C ALA A 297 -18.52 8.44 11.78
N CYS A 298 -17.53 8.57 10.90
CA CYS A 298 -16.15 8.16 11.13
C CYS A 298 -15.28 9.23 11.80
N GLY A 299 -15.81 10.40 12.16
CA GLY A 299 -15.05 11.48 12.78
C GLY A 299 -14.00 12.13 11.90
N ARG A 300 -14.08 11.96 10.56
CA ARG A 300 -13.16 12.57 9.60
C ARG A 300 -13.45 14.06 9.44
N ARG A 301 -12.40 14.88 9.52
CA ARG A 301 -12.47 16.34 9.40
C ARG A 301 -12.03 16.79 8.02
N GLY A 302 -12.39 18.02 7.63
CA GLY A 302 -11.92 18.68 6.40
C GLY A 302 -13.04 19.16 5.47
N GLY A 303 -14.29 18.70 5.70
CA GLY A 303 -15.44 19.02 4.84
C GLY A 303 -15.40 18.30 3.49
N LEU A 304 -16.55 17.82 3.04
CA LEU A 304 -16.64 17.07 1.79
C LEU A 304 -16.37 17.96 0.58
N GLU A 305 -16.98 19.14 0.50
CA GLU A 305 -16.86 20.05 -0.65
C GLU A 305 -15.40 20.43 -0.91
N ALA A 306 -14.68 20.91 0.13
CA ALA A 306 -13.27 21.25 0.00
C ALA A 306 -12.40 20.04 -0.40
N SER A 307 -12.74 18.84 0.09
CA SER A 307 -12.04 17.60 -0.29
C SER A 307 -12.28 17.26 -1.77
N LEU A 308 -13.52 17.41 -2.26
CA LEU A 308 -13.85 17.15 -3.67
C LEU A 308 -13.18 18.16 -4.60
N ASP A 309 -13.15 19.45 -4.23
CA ASP A 309 -12.47 20.48 -5.02
C ASP A 309 -10.96 20.23 -5.11
N GLY A 310 -10.34 19.91 -3.98
CA GLY A 310 -8.93 19.54 -3.95
C GLY A 310 -8.65 18.27 -4.76
N LEU A 311 -9.53 17.27 -4.68
CA LEU A 311 -9.38 16.03 -5.42
C LEU A 311 -9.52 16.23 -6.93
N ARG A 312 -10.51 17.03 -7.39
CA ARG A 312 -10.64 17.41 -8.81
C ARG A 312 -9.36 18.09 -9.30
N TYR A 313 -8.81 18.99 -8.48
CA TYR A 313 -7.55 19.64 -8.80
C TYR A 313 -6.42 18.61 -8.94
N LEU A 314 -6.20 17.73 -7.96
CA LEU A 314 -5.15 16.71 -8.00
C LEU A 314 -5.29 15.81 -9.24
N CYS A 315 -6.49 15.34 -9.54
CA CYS A 315 -6.76 14.50 -10.70
C CYS A 315 -6.60 15.23 -12.05
N SER A 316 -6.61 16.58 -12.06
CA SER A 316 -6.38 17.38 -13.27
C SER A 316 -4.89 17.54 -13.61
N LEU A 317 -3.99 17.22 -12.68
CA LEU A 317 -2.55 17.35 -12.89
C LEU A 317 -2.04 16.22 -13.77
N SER A 318 -1.36 16.56 -14.87
CA SER A 318 -0.77 15.58 -15.79
C SER A 318 0.64 15.12 -15.42
N ASN A 319 1.28 15.81 -14.47
CA ASN A 319 2.66 15.58 -14.04
C ASN A 319 2.77 14.70 -12.78
N VAL A 320 1.65 14.37 -12.14
CA VAL A 320 1.59 13.51 -10.96
C VAL A 320 0.59 12.38 -11.16
N VAL A 321 0.82 11.24 -10.53
CA VAL A 321 -0.18 10.17 -10.43
C VAL A 321 -0.96 10.39 -9.14
N THR A 322 -2.30 10.48 -9.25
CA THR A 322 -3.19 10.62 -8.09
C THR A 322 -3.86 9.28 -7.81
N HIS A 323 -3.57 8.73 -6.65
CA HIS A 323 -4.18 7.52 -6.09
C HIS A 323 -5.28 7.95 -5.10
N VAL A 324 -6.46 7.38 -5.20
CA VAL A 324 -7.62 7.76 -4.37
C VAL A 324 -8.18 6.55 -3.65
N ASP A 325 -8.35 6.67 -2.31
CA ASP A 325 -8.80 5.57 -1.47
C ASP A 325 -10.25 5.71 -1.05
N LEU A 326 -10.98 4.60 -1.16
CA LEU A 326 -12.30 4.36 -0.59
C LEU A 326 -12.23 3.20 0.41
N ILE A 327 -13.12 3.19 1.42
CA ILE A 327 -13.21 2.10 2.39
C ILE A 327 -14.64 1.55 2.42
N ALA A 328 -14.82 0.33 1.94
CA ALA A 328 -16.08 -0.41 2.05
C ALA A 328 -16.31 -0.87 3.50
N GLY A 329 -17.57 -0.80 3.96
CA GLY A 329 -17.96 -1.22 5.31
C GLY A 329 -17.85 -0.12 6.37
N LEU A 330 -17.60 1.14 5.99
CA LEU A 330 -17.77 2.27 6.91
C LEU A 330 -19.23 2.39 7.35
N PRO A 331 -19.51 2.88 8.58
CA PRO A 331 -20.89 3.16 9.03
C PRO A 331 -21.63 4.04 8.04
N LEU A 332 -22.91 3.72 7.78
CA LEU A 332 -23.83 4.42 6.86
C LEU A 332 -23.46 4.32 5.36
N TYR A 333 -22.40 3.58 5.00
CA TYR A 333 -21.95 3.48 3.62
C TYR A 333 -22.57 2.25 2.94
N HIS A 334 -23.42 2.49 1.93
CA HIS A 334 -24.14 1.47 1.18
C HIS A 334 -23.37 1.03 -0.08
N LEU A 335 -23.64 -0.18 -0.55
CA LEU A 335 -22.96 -0.72 -1.73
C LEU A 335 -23.19 0.11 -3.00
N GLU A 336 -24.40 0.59 -3.20
CA GLU A 336 -24.78 1.44 -4.34
C GLU A 336 -24.00 2.76 -4.34
N GLN A 337 -23.76 3.31 -3.16
CA GLN A 337 -22.95 4.52 -2.99
C GLN A 337 -21.47 4.25 -3.36
N ILE A 338 -20.94 3.07 -3.02
CA ILE A 338 -19.57 2.68 -3.40
C ILE A 338 -19.42 2.67 -4.92
N TYR A 339 -20.36 2.07 -5.65
CA TYR A 339 -20.37 2.09 -7.11
C TYR A 339 -20.44 3.50 -7.68
N ALA A 340 -21.30 4.35 -7.12
CA ALA A 340 -21.43 5.76 -7.53
C ALA A 340 -20.15 6.56 -7.27
N ASP A 341 -19.50 6.33 -6.13
CA ASP A 341 -18.23 6.97 -5.77
C ASP A 341 -17.11 6.56 -6.73
N VAL A 342 -16.97 5.27 -7.04
CA VAL A 342 -16.00 4.78 -8.04
C VAL A 342 -16.24 5.45 -9.41
N ARG A 343 -17.51 5.54 -9.85
CA ARG A 343 -17.85 6.21 -11.11
C ARG A 343 -17.47 7.69 -11.09
N THR A 344 -17.76 8.38 -9.99
CA THR A 344 -17.42 9.80 -9.80
C THR A 344 -15.91 10.02 -9.85
N LEU A 345 -15.12 9.19 -9.16
CA LEU A 345 -13.66 9.25 -9.17
C LEU A 345 -13.07 8.95 -10.55
N ALA A 346 -13.62 7.98 -11.26
CA ALA A 346 -13.27 7.73 -12.65
C ALA A 346 -13.57 8.96 -13.52
N GLY A 347 -14.69 9.66 -13.27
CA GLY A 347 -15.04 10.93 -13.92
C GLY A 347 -14.01 12.03 -13.68
N TYR A 348 -13.50 12.17 -12.47
CA TYR A 348 -12.43 13.14 -12.15
C TYR A 348 -11.09 12.79 -12.81
N GLY A 349 -10.90 11.54 -13.22
CA GLY A 349 -9.65 11.09 -13.84
C GLY A 349 -8.61 10.63 -12.83
N ALA A 350 -9.04 10.08 -11.70
CA ALA A 350 -8.14 9.45 -10.76
C ALA A 350 -7.19 8.48 -11.47
N GLY A 351 -5.90 8.58 -11.21
CA GLY A 351 -4.89 7.71 -11.79
C GLY A 351 -5.03 6.28 -11.27
N GLU A 352 -5.36 6.12 -9.98
CA GLU A 352 -5.68 4.86 -9.34
C GLU A 352 -6.87 5.04 -8.41
N ILE A 353 -7.72 4.02 -8.29
CA ILE A 353 -8.82 3.95 -7.31
C ILE A 353 -8.64 2.68 -6.50
N GLN A 354 -8.33 2.83 -5.23
CA GLN A 354 -8.23 1.72 -4.30
C GLN A 354 -9.50 1.62 -3.46
N LEU A 355 -10.10 0.44 -3.43
CA LEU A 355 -11.25 0.14 -2.60
C LEU A 355 -10.85 -0.90 -1.56
N GLU A 356 -10.61 -0.46 -0.33
CA GLU A 356 -10.24 -1.33 0.78
C GLU A 356 -11.45 -1.75 1.61
N SER A 357 -11.37 -2.93 2.25
CA SER A 357 -12.32 -3.34 3.28
C SER A 357 -11.96 -2.73 4.62
N LEU A 358 -12.96 -2.20 5.35
CA LEU A 358 -12.75 -1.69 6.71
C LEU A 358 -12.19 -2.79 7.62
N LYS A 359 -11.15 -2.46 8.35
CA LYS A 359 -10.55 -3.29 9.38
C LYS A 359 -10.75 -2.65 10.75
N VAL A 360 -11.30 -3.39 11.70
CA VAL A 360 -11.59 -2.91 13.07
C VAL A 360 -10.35 -3.16 13.94
N LEU A 361 -9.35 -2.30 13.74
CA LEU A 361 -7.99 -2.47 14.30
C LEU A 361 -7.94 -2.22 15.82
N PRO A 362 -7.07 -2.92 16.56
CA PRO A 362 -6.80 -2.63 17.97
C PRO A 362 -6.44 -1.17 18.22
N GLY A 363 -6.84 -0.60 19.34
CA GLY A 363 -6.56 0.78 19.74
C GLY A 363 -7.36 1.85 19.01
N THR A 364 -8.21 1.49 18.04
CA THR A 364 -9.03 2.46 17.31
C THR A 364 -10.34 2.78 18.02
N GLU A 365 -10.85 3.99 17.81
CA GLU A 365 -12.19 4.38 18.29
C GLU A 365 -13.28 3.50 17.65
N MET A 366 -13.11 3.08 16.40
CA MET A 366 -14.00 2.17 15.70
C MET A 366 -14.14 0.84 16.44
N ARG A 367 -13.03 0.28 16.95
CA ARG A 367 -13.03 -0.97 17.72
C ARG A 367 -13.76 -0.80 19.06
N ARG A 368 -13.49 0.29 19.78
CA ARG A 368 -14.18 0.58 21.06
C ARG A 368 -15.68 0.76 20.88
N ARG A 369 -16.12 1.27 19.74
CA ARG A 369 -17.52 1.54 19.41
C ARG A 369 -18.16 0.46 18.53
N ALA A 370 -17.48 -0.64 18.22
CA ALA A 370 -17.96 -1.64 17.28
C ALA A 370 -19.34 -2.19 17.65
N GLN A 371 -19.55 -2.53 18.92
CA GLN A 371 -20.85 -2.98 19.41
C GLN A 371 -21.93 -1.89 19.31
N GLN A 372 -21.59 -0.63 19.62
CA GLN A 372 -22.50 0.51 19.56
C GLN A 372 -22.89 0.84 18.10
N LEU A 373 -21.99 0.59 17.16
CA LEU A 373 -22.19 0.78 15.73
C LEU A 373 -22.76 -0.46 15.04
N ASP A 374 -23.05 -1.52 15.80
CA ASP A 374 -23.55 -2.81 15.30
C ASP A 374 -22.66 -3.38 14.17
N LEU A 375 -21.35 -3.30 14.37
CA LEU A 375 -20.36 -3.84 13.44
C LEU A 375 -20.02 -5.29 13.79
N THR A 376 -20.24 -6.19 12.85
CA THR A 376 -19.72 -7.57 12.93
C THR A 376 -18.39 -7.63 12.17
N TYR A 377 -17.32 -8.10 12.83
CA TYR A 377 -16.00 -8.20 12.23
C TYR A 377 -15.28 -9.50 12.64
N ALA A 378 -14.27 -9.89 11.88
CA ALA A 378 -13.47 -11.07 12.17
C ALA A 378 -12.73 -10.91 13.51
N PRO A 379 -12.82 -11.89 14.45
CA PRO A 379 -12.16 -11.79 15.76
C PRO A 379 -10.64 -11.95 15.70
N LEU A 380 -10.13 -12.46 14.59
CA LEU A 380 -8.70 -12.65 14.31
C LEU A 380 -8.22 -11.67 13.22
N PRO A 381 -6.93 -11.36 13.17
CA PRO A 381 -6.38 -10.58 12.07
C PRO A 381 -6.77 -11.17 10.70
N PRO A 382 -7.11 -10.34 9.72
CA PRO A 382 -6.95 -8.88 9.65
C PRO A 382 -8.10 -8.05 10.23
N TYR A 383 -9.00 -8.59 11.04
CA TYR A 383 -10.11 -7.89 11.69
C TYR A 383 -11.07 -7.18 10.72
N GLU A 384 -11.26 -7.76 9.56
CA GLU A 384 -12.11 -7.18 8.53
C GLU A 384 -13.58 -7.16 8.96
N VAL A 385 -14.30 -6.12 8.58
CA VAL A 385 -15.74 -6.02 8.78
C VAL A 385 -16.44 -7.06 7.90
N LEU A 386 -17.34 -7.83 8.53
CA LEU A 386 -18.11 -8.88 7.88
C LEU A 386 -19.56 -8.45 7.60
N GLN A 387 -20.06 -7.50 8.40
CA GLN A 387 -21.40 -6.91 8.27
C GLN A 387 -21.47 -5.57 8.99
N THR A 388 -22.29 -4.65 8.45
CA THR A 388 -22.71 -3.41 9.11
C THR A 388 -24.23 -3.27 8.95
N PRO A 389 -24.89 -2.33 9.66
CA PRO A 389 -26.31 -2.02 9.39
C PRO A 389 -26.61 -1.58 7.95
N SER A 390 -25.61 -1.03 7.26
CA SER A 390 -25.75 -0.46 5.90
C SER A 390 -25.37 -1.44 4.78
N ILE A 391 -24.61 -2.49 5.07
CA ILE A 391 -24.13 -3.43 4.05
C ILE A 391 -24.07 -4.85 4.62
N ALA A 392 -24.79 -5.76 3.99
CA ALA A 392 -24.83 -7.17 4.34
C ALA A 392 -23.53 -7.91 3.93
N PRO A 393 -23.26 -9.11 4.47
CA PRO A 393 -22.05 -9.88 4.13
C PRO A 393 -21.86 -10.09 2.62
N ALA A 394 -22.92 -10.37 1.89
CA ALA A 394 -22.87 -10.54 0.43
C ALA A 394 -22.41 -9.26 -0.28
N GLY A 395 -22.87 -8.08 0.18
CA GLY A 395 -22.46 -6.78 -0.36
C GLY A 395 -20.99 -6.46 -0.08
N LEU A 396 -20.47 -6.80 1.12
CA LEU A 396 -19.04 -6.65 1.41
C LEU A 396 -18.17 -7.58 0.54
N GLN A 397 -18.62 -8.80 0.29
CA GLN A 397 -17.95 -9.71 -0.64
C GLN A 397 -18.01 -9.20 -2.09
N GLU A 398 -19.09 -8.51 -2.46
CA GLU A 398 -19.19 -7.85 -3.77
C GLU A 398 -18.23 -6.66 -3.85
N ALA A 399 -18.11 -5.83 -2.81
CA ALA A 399 -17.15 -4.74 -2.74
C ALA A 399 -15.69 -5.25 -2.83
N LEU A 400 -15.36 -6.40 -2.20
CA LEU A 400 -14.06 -7.05 -2.33
C LEU A 400 -13.79 -7.48 -3.79
N ARG A 401 -14.78 -8.07 -4.46
CA ARG A 401 -14.64 -8.42 -5.88
C ARG A 401 -14.52 -7.18 -6.77
N LEU A 402 -15.25 -6.10 -6.45
CA LEU A 402 -15.12 -4.81 -7.14
C LEU A 402 -13.70 -4.24 -6.99
N SER A 403 -13.12 -4.29 -5.78
CA SER A 403 -11.72 -3.93 -5.55
C SER A 403 -10.77 -4.69 -6.51
N ARG A 404 -10.93 -6.02 -6.62
CA ARG A 404 -10.14 -6.85 -7.55
C ARG A 404 -10.35 -6.49 -9.02
N LEU A 405 -11.56 -6.08 -9.39
CA LEU A 405 -11.85 -5.59 -10.74
C LEU A 405 -11.12 -4.25 -10.99
N LEU A 406 -11.16 -3.32 -10.05
CA LEU A 406 -10.44 -2.05 -10.15
C LEU A 406 -8.93 -2.29 -10.31
N ASP A 407 -8.32 -3.11 -9.48
CA ASP A 407 -6.89 -3.47 -9.57
C ASP A 407 -6.54 -4.12 -10.92
N GLY A 408 -7.44 -4.94 -11.43
CA GLY A 408 -7.18 -5.70 -12.65
C GLY A 408 -7.37 -4.93 -13.93
N TYR A 409 -8.23 -3.90 -13.93
CA TYR A 409 -8.69 -3.23 -15.14
C TYR A 409 -8.58 -1.70 -15.08
N TYR A 410 -9.04 -1.07 -14.01
CA TYR A 410 -8.94 0.39 -13.88
C TYR A 410 -7.52 0.83 -13.49
N ASN A 411 -6.92 0.21 -12.49
CA ASN A 411 -5.57 0.52 -12.02
C ASN A 411 -4.46 -0.10 -12.90
N ALA A 412 -4.84 -0.96 -13.85
CA ALA A 412 -3.90 -1.56 -14.79
C ALA A 412 -3.69 -0.65 -16.01
N PRO A 413 -2.49 -0.07 -16.22
CA PRO A 413 -2.24 0.93 -17.28
C PRO A 413 -2.70 0.48 -18.68
N ALA A 414 -2.56 -0.81 -18.98
CA ALA A 414 -2.97 -1.37 -20.27
C ALA A 414 -4.48 -1.26 -20.53
N TRP A 415 -5.32 -1.35 -19.49
CA TRP A 415 -6.78 -1.41 -19.64
C TRP A 415 -7.49 -0.16 -19.12
N GLN A 416 -6.78 0.73 -18.43
CA GLN A 416 -7.33 1.89 -17.74
C GLN A 416 -8.20 2.79 -18.63
N ALA A 417 -7.67 3.20 -19.76
CA ALA A 417 -8.36 4.14 -20.66
C ALA A 417 -9.70 3.58 -21.17
N VAL A 418 -9.73 2.30 -21.54
CA VAL A 418 -10.95 1.62 -22.00
C VAL A 418 -11.92 1.41 -20.86
N THR A 419 -11.44 0.92 -19.71
CA THR A 419 -12.27 0.68 -18.53
C THR A 419 -12.91 1.97 -18.03
N ARG A 420 -12.14 3.06 -17.95
CA ARG A 420 -12.65 4.39 -17.58
C ARG A 420 -13.77 4.86 -18.52
N ARG A 421 -13.58 4.73 -19.82
CA ARG A 421 -14.62 5.12 -20.80
C ARG A 421 -15.89 4.29 -20.62
N LEU A 422 -15.78 2.98 -20.42
CA LEU A 422 -16.92 2.08 -20.18
C LEU A 422 -17.68 2.44 -18.89
N ILE A 423 -16.96 2.76 -17.80
CA ILE A 423 -17.55 3.23 -16.53
C ILE A 423 -18.36 4.52 -16.74
N LEU A 424 -17.87 5.44 -17.56
CA LEU A 424 -18.54 6.72 -17.81
C LEU A 424 -19.71 6.59 -18.78
N GLU A 425 -19.62 5.67 -19.75
CA GLU A 425 -20.67 5.43 -20.74
C GLU A 425 -21.92 4.77 -20.14
N ASP A 426 -21.71 3.77 -19.27
CA ASP A 426 -22.81 3.00 -18.66
C ASP A 426 -22.58 2.80 -17.16
N GLU A 427 -23.48 3.33 -16.34
CA GLU A 427 -23.42 3.17 -14.87
C GLU A 427 -23.50 1.71 -14.41
N ALA A 428 -24.12 0.83 -15.21
CA ALA A 428 -24.22 -0.59 -14.93
C ALA A 428 -23.02 -1.40 -15.41
N PHE A 429 -22.03 -0.78 -16.06
CA PHE A 429 -20.87 -1.52 -16.60
C PHE A 429 -20.13 -2.31 -15.51
N LEU A 430 -19.80 -1.65 -14.40
CA LEU A 430 -19.03 -2.30 -13.33
C LEU A 430 -19.75 -3.52 -12.75
N SER A 431 -21.04 -3.39 -12.43
CA SER A 431 -21.81 -4.50 -11.86
C SER A 431 -21.98 -5.65 -12.87
N ARG A 432 -22.31 -5.36 -14.14
CA ARG A 432 -22.45 -6.37 -15.20
C ARG A 432 -21.14 -7.08 -15.50
N PHE A 433 -20.03 -6.36 -15.56
CA PHE A 433 -18.73 -6.96 -15.81
C PHE A 433 -18.25 -7.80 -14.63
N LEU A 434 -18.47 -7.31 -13.40
CA LEU A 434 -18.19 -8.05 -12.18
C LEU A 434 -18.98 -9.34 -12.11
N ASP A 435 -20.27 -9.32 -12.44
CA ASP A 435 -21.13 -10.51 -12.53
C ASP A 435 -20.61 -11.52 -13.58
N ALA A 436 -20.17 -11.03 -14.73
CA ALA A 436 -19.62 -11.89 -15.77
C ALA A 436 -18.32 -12.60 -15.33
N LEU A 437 -17.42 -11.87 -14.65
CA LEU A 437 -16.18 -12.42 -14.10
C LEU A 437 -16.43 -13.37 -12.93
N THR A 438 -17.44 -13.08 -12.10
CA THR A 438 -17.82 -13.91 -10.96
C THR A 438 -18.42 -15.23 -11.43
N ARG A 439 -19.31 -15.22 -12.44
CA ARG A 439 -19.88 -16.44 -13.04
C ARG A 439 -18.84 -17.35 -13.69
N GLN A 440 -17.72 -16.77 -14.15
CA GLN A 440 -16.59 -17.54 -14.69
C GLN A 440 -15.60 -17.96 -13.59
N GLU A 441 -15.85 -17.64 -12.33
CA GLU A 441 -15.02 -17.96 -11.16
C GLU A 441 -13.56 -17.44 -11.26
N VAL A 442 -13.33 -16.34 -12.01
CA VAL A 442 -11.97 -15.86 -12.30
C VAL A 442 -11.55 -14.63 -11.48
N ILE A 443 -12.53 -13.90 -10.90
CA ILE A 443 -12.26 -12.58 -10.28
C ILE A 443 -11.33 -12.64 -9.06
N LEU A 444 -11.34 -13.73 -8.30
CA LEU A 444 -10.52 -13.91 -7.10
C LEU A 444 -9.16 -14.58 -7.38
N HIS A 445 -8.91 -14.97 -8.62
CA HIS A 445 -7.66 -15.62 -9.01
C HIS A 445 -6.69 -14.66 -9.70
N PRO A 446 -5.38 -14.84 -9.53
CA PRO A 446 -4.39 -14.09 -10.29
C PRO A 446 -4.56 -14.33 -11.79
N LEU A 447 -4.72 -13.25 -12.56
CA LEU A 447 -4.87 -13.31 -14.01
C LEU A 447 -3.69 -12.63 -14.69
N SER A 448 -3.16 -13.26 -15.75
CA SER A 448 -2.19 -12.60 -16.63
C SER A 448 -2.82 -11.41 -17.34
N LEU A 449 -1.98 -10.48 -17.78
CA LEU A 449 -2.42 -9.28 -18.51
C LEU A 449 -3.22 -9.69 -19.77
N GLU A 450 -2.73 -10.69 -20.51
CA GLU A 450 -3.43 -11.21 -21.70
C GLU A 450 -4.80 -11.82 -21.36
N ARG A 451 -4.89 -12.59 -20.26
CA ARG A 451 -6.18 -13.18 -19.88
C ARG A 451 -7.21 -12.12 -19.52
N ARG A 452 -6.78 -11.06 -18.84
CA ARG A 452 -7.64 -9.87 -18.55
C ARG A 452 -8.13 -9.24 -19.83
N GLY A 453 -7.25 -9.00 -20.81
CA GLY A 453 -7.62 -8.42 -22.10
C GLY A 453 -8.61 -9.29 -22.88
N VAL A 454 -8.44 -10.61 -22.88
CA VAL A 454 -9.41 -11.54 -23.51
C VAL A 454 -10.78 -11.43 -22.86
N LEU A 455 -10.85 -11.45 -21.52
CA LEU A 455 -12.12 -11.35 -20.79
C LEU A 455 -12.83 -10.02 -21.05
N LEU A 456 -12.09 -8.92 -21.06
CA LEU A 456 -12.64 -7.60 -21.38
C LEU A 456 -13.13 -7.51 -22.83
N TYR A 457 -12.36 -8.07 -23.78
CA TYR A 457 -12.73 -8.10 -25.18
C TYR A 457 -14.02 -8.93 -25.41
N ASP A 458 -14.08 -10.15 -24.90
CA ASP A 458 -15.24 -11.03 -25.06
C ASP A 458 -16.50 -10.40 -24.43
N PHE A 459 -16.34 -9.74 -23.28
CA PHE A 459 -17.43 -9.00 -22.64
C PHE A 459 -17.89 -7.80 -23.48
N CYS A 460 -16.94 -7.01 -24.01
CA CYS A 460 -17.27 -5.90 -24.89
C CYS A 460 -17.95 -6.37 -26.19
N GLN A 461 -17.48 -7.45 -26.79
CA GLN A 461 -18.12 -8.02 -27.98
C GLN A 461 -19.60 -8.36 -27.74
N ALA A 462 -19.93 -8.87 -26.56
CA ALA A 462 -21.29 -9.27 -26.21
C ALA A 462 -22.20 -8.09 -25.81
N HIS A 463 -21.67 -7.08 -25.12
CA HIS A 463 -22.48 -6.04 -24.46
C HIS A 463 -22.19 -4.61 -24.96
N TYR A 464 -20.98 -4.33 -25.45
CA TYR A 464 -20.50 -3.01 -25.89
C TYR A 464 -19.68 -3.14 -27.18
N PRO A 465 -20.26 -3.60 -28.31
CA PRO A 465 -19.52 -3.95 -29.54
C PRO A 465 -18.64 -2.81 -30.05
N THR A 466 -19.06 -1.56 -29.88
CA THR A 466 -18.32 -0.36 -30.28
C THR A 466 -17.00 -0.18 -29.51
N PHE A 467 -16.84 -0.78 -28.34
CA PHE A 467 -15.62 -0.72 -27.53
C PHE A 467 -14.62 -1.84 -27.84
N SER A 468 -15.01 -2.87 -28.62
CA SER A 468 -14.11 -3.99 -28.95
C SER A 468 -12.85 -3.52 -29.66
N SER A 469 -12.97 -2.51 -30.54
CA SER A 469 -11.84 -1.89 -31.21
C SER A 469 -10.90 -1.19 -30.23
N ALA A 470 -11.44 -0.48 -29.22
CA ALA A 470 -10.63 0.17 -28.21
C ALA A 470 -9.86 -0.83 -27.33
N VAL A 471 -10.47 -1.99 -27.00
CA VAL A 471 -9.76 -3.08 -26.31
C VAL A 471 -8.64 -3.66 -27.18
N THR A 472 -8.90 -3.81 -28.49
CA THR A 472 -7.88 -4.28 -29.44
C THR A 472 -6.71 -3.29 -29.53
N GLN A 473 -6.99 -1.99 -29.59
CA GLN A 473 -5.96 -0.96 -29.59
C GLN A 473 -5.12 -1.00 -28.29
N ALA A 474 -5.78 -1.05 -27.15
CA ALA A 474 -5.12 -1.14 -25.84
C ALA A 474 -4.23 -2.40 -25.72
N TRP A 475 -4.70 -3.55 -26.26
CA TRP A 475 -3.92 -4.77 -26.35
C TRP A 475 -2.61 -4.59 -27.13
N ILE A 476 -2.69 -3.89 -28.26
CA ILE A 476 -1.55 -3.62 -29.13
C ILE A 476 -0.56 -2.68 -28.45
N GLU A 477 -1.06 -1.59 -27.87
CA GLU A 477 -0.26 -0.59 -27.17
C GLU A 477 0.45 -1.18 -25.93
N ALA A 478 -0.17 -2.17 -25.28
CA ALA A 478 0.45 -2.94 -24.20
C ALA A 478 1.52 -3.93 -24.68
N GLY A 479 1.80 -4.02 -25.99
CA GLY A 479 2.81 -4.91 -26.56
C GLY A 479 2.44 -6.41 -26.49
N LEU A 480 1.15 -6.74 -26.34
CA LEU A 480 0.70 -8.11 -26.19
C LEU A 480 0.67 -8.86 -27.53
N SER A 481 0.81 -10.19 -27.48
CA SER A 481 0.97 -11.01 -28.66
C SER A 481 -0.25 -11.00 -29.59
N LEU A 482 -0.06 -10.64 -30.85
CA LEU A 482 -1.09 -10.70 -31.91
C LEU A 482 -1.52 -12.13 -32.28
N LYS A 483 -0.86 -13.15 -31.79
CA LYS A 483 -1.25 -14.57 -32.00
C LYS A 483 -2.33 -15.04 -31.02
N LYS A 484 -2.60 -14.24 -29.98
CA LYS A 484 -3.63 -14.52 -28.98
C LYS A 484 -4.83 -13.61 -29.19
N LYS A 485 -6.02 -14.00 -28.74
CA LYS A 485 -7.18 -13.12 -28.68
C LYS A 485 -6.85 -11.88 -27.83
N PRO A 486 -7.42 -10.72 -28.14
CA PRO A 486 -8.43 -10.38 -29.15
C PRO A 486 -7.87 -10.13 -30.55
N ALA A 487 -6.58 -10.24 -30.76
CA ALA A 487 -5.90 -9.90 -31.99
C ALA A 487 -6.24 -10.82 -33.21
N GLU A 488 -6.98 -11.89 -33.02
CA GLU A 488 -7.38 -12.79 -34.12
C GLU A 488 -8.18 -12.06 -35.22
N HIS A 489 -8.91 -11.00 -34.88
CA HIS A 489 -9.67 -10.19 -35.83
C HIS A 489 -8.80 -9.16 -36.56
N VAL A 490 -7.59 -8.94 -36.07
CA VAL A 490 -6.56 -8.06 -36.62
C VAL A 490 -5.59 -8.87 -37.50
N ARG A 491 -6.08 -9.90 -38.16
CA ARG A 491 -5.23 -10.56 -39.16
C ARG A 491 -4.88 -9.52 -40.22
N THR A 492 -3.57 -9.24 -40.32
CA THR A 492 -2.99 -8.54 -41.43
C THR A 492 -3.54 -9.14 -42.74
N LYS A 493 -4.59 -8.53 -43.29
CA LYS A 493 -4.82 -8.68 -44.74
C LYS A 493 -3.48 -8.30 -45.36
N LYS A 494 -3.09 -8.95 -46.46
CA LYS A 494 -1.90 -8.57 -47.24
C LYS A 494 -2.09 -7.13 -47.79
N GLN A 495 -1.90 -6.16 -46.91
CA GLN A 495 -1.87 -4.77 -47.29
C GLN A 495 -0.41 -4.38 -47.53
N THR A 496 -0.19 -3.59 -48.55
CA THR A 496 1.14 -3.08 -48.86
C THR A 496 1.52 -2.09 -47.77
N PRO A 497 2.66 -2.30 -47.06
CA PRO A 497 3.16 -1.33 -46.09
C PRO A 497 3.37 0.03 -46.73
N PRO A 498 3.30 1.15 -45.95
CA PRO A 498 3.61 2.48 -46.44
C PRO A 498 4.98 2.54 -47.12
N GLU A 499 5.16 3.43 -48.10
CA GLU A 499 6.44 3.53 -48.84
C GLU A 499 7.65 3.85 -47.95
N ASN A 500 7.43 4.56 -46.83
CA ASN A 500 8.46 4.87 -45.85
C ASN A 500 8.81 3.70 -44.89
N TRP A 501 8.15 2.53 -45.00
CA TRP A 501 8.44 1.34 -44.24
C TRP A 501 9.92 0.96 -44.21
N LYS A 502 10.61 1.05 -45.35
CA LYS A 502 12.04 0.73 -45.45
C LYS A 502 12.91 1.66 -44.62
N VAL A 503 12.52 2.92 -44.46
CA VAL A 503 13.21 3.89 -43.62
C VAL A 503 13.01 3.52 -42.15
N LEU A 504 11.77 3.22 -41.76
CA LEU A 504 11.44 2.76 -40.41
C LEU A 504 12.17 1.44 -40.04
N GLN A 505 12.22 0.49 -40.99
CA GLN A 505 12.97 -0.76 -40.80
C GLN A 505 14.49 -0.52 -40.63
N GLY A 506 15.05 0.49 -41.31
CA GLY A 506 16.44 0.91 -41.16
C GLY A 506 16.75 1.50 -39.77
N VAL A 507 15.78 2.24 -39.19
CA VAL A 507 15.91 2.85 -37.86
C VAL A 507 15.74 1.83 -36.73
N TYR A 508 14.77 0.90 -36.85
CA TYR A 508 14.40 -0.03 -35.78
C TYR A 508 14.96 -1.45 -35.92
N LYS A 509 15.75 -1.74 -36.95
CA LYS A 509 16.38 -3.06 -37.24
C LYS A 509 15.38 -4.19 -37.59
N PRO A 510 15.89 -5.40 -37.95
CA PRO A 510 15.07 -6.48 -38.54
C PRO A 510 14.05 -7.12 -37.57
N THR A 511 13.95 -6.65 -36.36
CA THR A 511 12.99 -7.13 -35.33
C THR A 511 11.64 -6.42 -35.38
N LEU A 512 11.50 -5.33 -36.13
CA LEU A 512 10.23 -4.60 -36.25
C LEU A 512 9.20 -5.42 -37.05
N ARG A 513 8.08 -5.69 -36.43
CA ARG A 513 6.91 -6.31 -37.09
C ARG A 513 5.79 -5.29 -37.23
N LEU A 514 5.21 -5.21 -38.41
CA LEU A 514 4.07 -4.33 -38.67
C LEU A 514 2.75 -5.07 -38.60
N CYS A 515 1.75 -4.37 -38.08
CA CYS A 515 0.36 -4.80 -38.09
C CYS A 515 -0.51 -3.61 -38.52
N TYR A 516 -1.40 -3.81 -39.48
CA TYR A 516 -2.40 -2.83 -39.86
C TYR A 516 -3.72 -3.12 -39.17
N LEU A 517 -4.28 -2.12 -38.50
CA LEU A 517 -5.61 -2.14 -37.91
C LEU A 517 -6.56 -1.41 -38.85
N PRO A 518 -7.49 -2.12 -39.50
CA PRO A 518 -8.42 -1.49 -40.45
C PRO A 518 -9.43 -0.63 -39.70
N PRO A 519 -10.08 0.34 -40.43
CA PRO A 519 -11.07 1.25 -39.85
C PRO A 519 -12.21 0.53 -39.10
N GLU A 520 -12.64 -0.63 -39.61
CA GLU A 520 -13.71 -1.43 -39.00
C GLU A 520 -13.34 -1.98 -37.60
N ALA A 521 -12.04 -2.18 -37.35
CA ALA A 521 -11.56 -2.64 -36.04
C ALA A 521 -11.42 -1.51 -35.01
N LEU A 522 -11.29 -0.25 -35.45
CA LEU A 522 -11.02 0.90 -34.58
C LEU A 522 -12.19 1.89 -34.50
N GLY A 523 -13.16 1.82 -35.43
CA GLY A 523 -14.20 2.85 -35.55
C GLY A 523 -13.66 4.24 -35.90
N MET A 524 -12.43 4.31 -36.44
CA MET A 524 -11.69 5.52 -36.87
C MET A 524 -10.79 5.13 -38.05
N PRO A 525 -10.10 6.10 -38.73
CA PRO A 525 -9.17 5.75 -39.80
C PRO A 525 -8.20 4.63 -39.39
N GLY A 526 -7.87 3.77 -40.37
CA GLY A 526 -6.97 2.65 -40.11
C GLY A 526 -5.53 3.12 -39.85
N TYR A 527 -4.82 2.42 -38.96
CA TYR A 527 -3.45 2.73 -38.62
C TYR A 527 -2.53 1.54 -38.74
N TRP A 528 -1.26 1.80 -39.04
CA TRP A 528 -0.18 0.84 -38.90
C TRP A 528 0.43 0.91 -37.50
N TYR A 529 0.66 -0.23 -36.90
CA TYR A 529 1.38 -0.36 -35.64
C TYR A 529 2.67 -1.14 -35.84
N GLY A 530 3.77 -0.61 -35.32
CA GLY A 530 5.06 -1.27 -35.29
C GLY A 530 5.29 -1.95 -33.95
N TYR A 531 5.76 -3.20 -33.98
CA TYR A 531 6.18 -3.96 -32.82
C TYR A 531 7.66 -4.22 -32.88
N GLU A 532 8.40 -3.80 -31.85
CA GLU A 532 9.79 -4.16 -31.67
C GLU A 532 9.89 -5.31 -30.66
N SER A 533 10.61 -6.37 -31.05
CA SER A 533 10.91 -7.48 -30.15
C SER A 533 12.23 -7.19 -29.44
N GLU A 534 12.20 -6.70 -28.22
CA GLU A 534 13.38 -6.64 -27.36
C GLU A 534 13.54 -7.97 -26.61
N ARG A 535 14.70 -8.60 -26.74
CA ARG A 535 15.09 -9.72 -25.90
C ARG A 535 15.76 -9.16 -24.65
N GLN A 536 15.03 -9.05 -23.54
CA GLN A 536 15.63 -8.98 -22.23
C GLN A 536 15.44 -10.34 -21.56
N GLU A 537 16.55 -10.94 -21.16
CA GLU A 537 16.63 -12.14 -20.31
C GLU A 537 15.46 -13.13 -20.44
N ALA A 538 15.38 -13.84 -21.56
CA ALA A 538 14.48 -14.98 -21.82
C ALA A 538 12.99 -14.69 -22.09
N LYS A 539 12.48 -13.45 -22.06
CA LYS A 539 11.12 -13.12 -22.51
C LYS A 539 11.13 -12.02 -23.56
N PRO A 540 10.49 -12.19 -24.73
CA PRO A 540 10.36 -11.09 -25.69
C PRO A 540 9.44 -10.02 -25.12
N VAL A 541 9.96 -8.80 -24.94
CA VAL A 541 9.16 -7.61 -24.65
C VAL A 541 8.81 -6.94 -25.97
N PHE A 542 7.52 -6.70 -26.18
CA PHE A 542 7.04 -6.00 -27.38
C PHE A 542 6.74 -4.54 -27.02
N LYS A 543 7.36 -3.61 -27.72
CA LYS A 543 6.95 -2.20 -27.73
C LYS A 543 6.00 -1.98 -28.91
N ALA A 544 4.82 -1.45 -28.64
CA ALA A 544 3.89 -0.99 -29.66
C ALA A 544 4.14 0.50 -29.95
N MET A 545 4.23 0.87 -31.21
CA MET A 545 4.24 2.27 -31.64
C MET A 545 3.22 2.47 -32.76
N GLN A 546 2.49 3.56 -32.70
CA GLN A 546 1.61 3.97 -33.77
C GLN A 546 2.45 4.58 -34.89
N ILE A 547 2.21 4.16 -36.12
CA ILE A 547 2.85 4.69 -37.31
C ILE A 547 1.76 5.40 -38.08
N ASP A 548 1.87 6.71 -38.21
CA ASP A 548 0.96 7.53 -39.01
C ASP A 548 1.28 7.33 -40.50
N ASP A 549 0.23 7.21 -41.33
CA ASP A 549 0.36 7.12 -42.79
C ASP A 549 0.99 8.39 -43.42
N SER A 550 1.13 9.46 -42.63
CA SER A 550 1.74 10.72 -43.04
C SER A 550 3.27 10.75 -42.97
N LEU A 551 3.89 9.69 -42.42
CA LEU A 551 5.34 9.51 -42.43
C LEU A 551 5.76 8.69 -43.65
#